data_09288ae2088de11f535d4e85c2548540
#
_entry.id   09288ae2088de11f535d4e85c2548540
#
_cell.length_a   1.000
_cell.length_b   1.000
_cell.length_c   1.000
_cell.angle_alpha   90.00
_cell.angle_beta   90.00
_cell.angle_gamma   90.00
#
_symmetry.space_group_name_H-M   'P 1'
#
loop_
_entity.id
_entity.type
_entity.pdbx_description
1 polymer ?
#
loop_
_entity_poly.entity_id
_entity_poly.type
_entity_poly.pdbx_seq_one_letter_code
_entity_poly.pdbx_strand_id
1 'polypeptide(L)'
;MRKQLFTLYFNIFLIFLGIGLVIPVLPVYLKDLGLKGSDLGILVAVFASAQMIISPFGGGLADKLGKKLIICIGLVLFSISEFMFAMGHSFSILIISRVLGGLSAGMVMPGVTGLIADISPSQDKAKNFGYMSAIINSGFILGPGFGGFLAEISHRLPFYFAGGLGIIAFIMSLIVIHNPKKVTTAGFPQYDPELLTKINWKVFLTPVILTLVLAFGLSAFETLFSLYTSDKIGYTPKDISIAITGGGIFGALFQVFFFDKFMKYTSELNFIACSLLYSAIVLVMLIVAQGYWTIMLISFIVFIGFDMIRPAITNYFSNIAGNRQGFAGGLNSTFTSMGNFMGPLVAGALFDVNIEFPLYMAIAVSLSGIVIIFIEKVVRKNITQK
;
A
#
# COMPACT_ATOMS: atom_id res chain seq x y z
N MET A 1 -0.32 -23.43 17.32
CA MET A 1 -0.32 -21.97 17.28
C MET A 1 0.91 -21.40 16.55
N ARG A 2 2.15 -21.59 17.03
CA ARG A 2 3.36 -21.01 16.38
C ARG A 2 3.48 -21.35 14.88
N LYS A 3 3.27 -22.62 14.48
CA LYS A 3 3.31 -23.03 13.07
C LYS A 3 2.26 -22.32 12.21
N GLN A 4 1.04 -22.14 12.73
CA GLN A 4 -0.02 -21.43 12.00
C GLN A 4 0.30 -19.94 11.85
N LEU A 5 0.76 -19.26 12.92
CA LEU A 5 1.20 -17.86 12.84
C LEU A 5 2.32 -17.69 11.82
N PHE A 6 3.33 -18.58 11.83
CA PHE A 6 4.40 -18.54 10.85
C PHE A 6 3.86 -18.68 9.41
N THR A 7 2.96 -19.63 9.15
CA THR A 7 2.36 -19.80 7.81
C THR A 7 1.55 -18.59 7.39
N LEU A 8 0.79 -17.96 8.30
CA LEU A 8 0.04 -16.74 8.00
C LEU A 8 0.96 -15.57 7.67
N TYR A 9 2.03 -15.39 8.43
CA TYR A 9 3.04 -14.37 8.15
C TYR A 9 3.76 -14.63 6.83
N PHE A 10 4.11 -15.89 6.57
CA PHE A 10 4.75 -16.27 5.31
C PHE A 10 3.82 -16.02 4.11
N ASN A 11 2.53 -16.34 4.21
CA ASN A 11 1.56 -16.04 3.16
C ASN A 11 1.47 -14.55 2.86
N ILE A 12 1.41 -13.71 3.89
CA ILE A 12 1.40 -12.25 3.73
C ILE A 12 2.69 -11.79 3.07
N PHE A 13 3.84 -12.29 3.55
CA PHE A 13 5.13 -11.96 2.97
C PHE A 13 5.18 -12.30 1.47
N LEU A 14 4.75 -13.50 1.08
CA LEU A 14 4.77 -13.95 -0.31
C LEU A 14 3.84 -13.13 -1.21
N ILE A 15 2.66 -12.74 -0.71
CA ILE A 15 1.72 -11.89 -1.47
C ILE A 15 2.34 -10.51 -1.70
N PHE A 16 2.86 -9.86 -0.65
CA PHE A 16 3.42 -8.52 -0.78
C PHE A 16 4.77 -8.51 -1.51
N LEU A 17 5.55 -9.58 -1.36
CA LEU A 17 6.72 -9.81 -2.20
C LEU A 17 6.30 -9.92 -3.68
N GLY A 18 5.26 -10.72 -3.98
CA GLY A 18 4.73 -10.90 -5.33
C GLY A 18 4.24 -9.59 -5.94
N ILE A 19 3.51 -8.78 -5.17
CA ILE A 19 3.07 -7.44 -5.62
C ILE A 19 4.28 -6.55 -5.92
N GLY A 20 5.27 -6.54 -5.04
CA GLY A 20 6.49 -5.74 -5.19
C GLY A 20 7.37 -6.18 -6.37
N LEU A 21 7.45 -7.49 -6.67
CA LEU A 21 8.21 -8.05 -7.80
C LEU A 21 7.84 -7.41 -9.14
N VAL A 22 6.57 -7.05 -9.29
CA VAL A 22 6.00 -6.57 -10.55
C VAL A 22 6.38 -5.11 -10.84
N ILE A 23 6.52 -4.28 -9.80
CA ILE A 23 6.68 -2.83 -9.94
C ILE A 23 7.82 -2.41 -10.88
N PRO A 24 9.07 -2.90 -10.76
CA PRO A 24 10.17 -2.45 -11.60
C PRO A 24 10.10 -2.97 -13.04
N VAL A 25 9.29 -4.00 -13.27
CA VAL A 25 9.20 -4.69 -14.57
C VAL A 25 8.10 -4.08 -15.46
N LEU A 26 7.09 -3.49 -14.83
CA LEU A 26 5.92 -2.95 -15.55
C LEU A 26 6.29 -2.01 -16.70
N PRO A 27 7.24 -1.06 -16.60
CA PRO A 27 7.56 -0.16 -17.70
C PRO A 27 8.00 -0.89 -18.96
N VAL A 28 8.91 -1.86 -18.81
CA VAL A 28 9.44 -2.60 -19.95
C VAL A 28 8.38 -3.53 -20.52
N TYR A 29 7.66 -4.23 -19.66
CA TYR A 29 6.59 -5.14 -20.06
C TYR A 29 5.46 -4.41 -20.82
N LEU A 30 5.09 -3.21 -20.38
CA LEU A 30 4.09 -2.39 -21.07
C LEU A 30 4.59 -1.88 -22.41
N LYS A 31 5.85 -1.44 -22.49
CA LYS A 31 6.49 -1.03 -23.76
C LYS A 31 6.51 -2.17 -24.78
N ASP A 32 6.83 -3.39 -24.35
CA ASP A 32 6.80 -4.59 -25.20
C ASP A 32 5.41 -4.87 -25.78
N LEU A 33 4.35 -4.45 -25.08
CA LEU A 33 2.95 -4.59 -25.52
C LEU A 33 2.39 -3.33 -26.20
N GLY A 34 3.18 -2.27 -26.34
CA GLY A 34 2.76 -0.99 -26.95
C GLY A 34 1.76 -0.21 -26.10
N LEU A 35 1.74 -0.44 -24.77
CA LEU A 35 0.85 0.21 -23.81
C LEU A 35 1.44 1.52 -23.28
N LYS A 36 0.57 2.42 -22.77
CA LYS A 36 0.90 3.77 -22.32
C LYS A 36 0.87 3.87 -20.79
N GLY A 37 1.24 5.05 -20.26
CA GLY A 37 1.15 5.36 -18.84
C GLY A 37 -0.28 5.32 -18.28
N SER A 38 -1.25 5.76 -19.06
CA SER A 38 -2.69 5.63 -18.72
C SER A 38 -3.12 4.18 -18.56
N ASP A 39 -2.62 3.27 -19.39
CA ASP A 39 -2.92 1.85 -19.28
C ASP A 39 -2.36 1.26 -17.96
N LEU A 40 -1.16 1.68 -17.56
CA LEU A 40 -0.59 1.32 -16.25
C LEU A 40 -1.48 1.84 -15.11
N GLY A 41 -1.86 3.11 -15.17
CA GLY A 41 -2.76 3.72 -14.17
C GLY A 41 -4.07 2.93 -14.03
N ILE A 42 -4.68 2.52 -15.17
CA ILE A 42 -5.88 1.71 -15.18
C ILE A 42 -5.64 0.33 -14.57
N LEU A 43 -4.55 -0.36 -14.89
CA LEU A 43 -4.23 -1.68 -14.34
C LEU A 43 -4.09 -1.65 -12.80
N VAL A 44 -3.43 -0.63 -12.27
CA VAL A 44 -3.27 -0.45 -10.81
C VAL A 44 -4.61 -0.09 -10.16
N ALA A 45 -5.37 0.81 -10.78
CA ALA A 45 -6.68 1.23 -10.27
C ALA A 45 -7.70 0.10 -10.28
N VAL A 46 -7.73 -0.74 -11.32
CA VAL A 46 -8.61 -1.91 -11.40
C VAL A 46 -8.30 -2.91 -10.28
N PHE A 47 -7.01 -3.16 -10.01
CA PHE A 47 -6.61 -4.00 -8.88
C PHE A 47 -7.11 -3.42 -7.55
N ALA A 48 -6.85 -2.13 -7.30
CA ALA A 48 -7.24 -1.45 -6.06
C ALA A 48 -8.77 -1.42 -5.88
N SER A 49 -9.52 -1.21 -6.98
CA SER A 49 -10.99 -1.22 -6.97
C SER A 49 -11.55 -2.60 -6.63
N ALA A 50 -11.04 -3.64 -7.29
CA ALA A 50 -11.46 -5.01 -7.03
C ALA A 50 -11.17 -5.41 -5.57
N GLN A 51 -9.99 -5.05 -5.05
CA GLN A 51 -9.63 -5.25 -3.65
C GLN A 51 -10.58 -4.51 -2.71
N MET A 52 -10.84 -3.23 -2.96
CA MET A 52 -11.70 -2.39 -2.14
C MET A 52 -13.13 -2.94 -2.07
N ILE A 53 -13.68 -3.33 -3.22
CA ILE A 53 -15.05 -3.86 -3.30
C ILE A 53 -15.18 -5.19 -2.56
N ILE A 54 -14.23 -6.12 -2.76
CA ILE A 54 -14.36 -7.47 -2.20
C ILE A 54 -13.94 -7.56 -0.73
N SER A 55 -13.10 -6.64 -0.20
CA SER A 55 -12.57 -6.73 1.16
C SER A 55 -13.65 -6.84 2.26
N PRO A 56 -14.73 -6.06 2.26
CA PRO A 56 -15.82 -6.23 3.24
C PRO A 56 -16.51 -7.59 3.12
N PHE A 57 -16.74 -8.06 1.89
CA PHE A 57 -17.36 -9.36 1.64
C PHE A 57 -16.42 -10.52 1.98
N GLY A 58 -15.12 -10.37 1.69
CA GLY A 58 -14.08 -11.34 2.01
C GLY A 58 -13.99 -11.62 3.51
N GLY A 59 -14.08 -10.59 4.33
CA GLY A 59 -14.16 -10.73 5.80
C GLY A 59 -15.42 -11.48 6.24
N GLY A 60 -16.59 -11.09 5.73
CA GLY A 60 -17.86 -11.74 6.04
C GLY A 60 -17.93 -13.20 5.58
N LEU A 61 -17.36 -13.51 4.41
CA LEU A 61 -17.26 -14.90 3.92
C LEU A 61 -16.29 -15.71 4.78
N ALA A 62 -15.17 -15.13 5.21
CA ALA A 62 -14.19 -15.77 6.08
C ALA A 62 -14.82 -16.18 7.43
N ASP A 63 -15.70 -15.35 7.99
CA ASP A 63 -16.40 -15.64 9.24
C ASP A 63 -17.47 -16.72 9.05
N LYS A 64 -18.16 -16.78 7.90
CA LYS A 64 -19.23 -17.74 7.61
C LYS A 64 -18.70 -19.10 7.15
N LEU A 65 -17.80 -19.11 6.18
CA LEU A 65 -17.30 -20.32 5.50
C LEU A 65 -16.02 -20.87 6.14
N GLY A 66 -15.39 -20.08 7.01
CA GLY A 66 -14.13 -20.39 7.65
C GLY A 66 -12.94 -19.71 6.98
N LYS A 67 -12.07 -19.13 7.81
CA LYS A 67 -10.95 -18.30 7.39
C LYS A 67 -9.94 -19.05 6.51
N LYS A 68 -9.68 -20.34 6.84
CA LYS A 68 -8.83 -21.21 6.04
C LYS A 68 -9.27 -21.28 4.57
N LEU A 69 -10.56 -21.52 4.33
CA LEU A 69 -11.09 -21.70 2.98
C LEU A 69 -10.92 -20.41 2.16
N ILE A 70 -11.25 -19.26 2.74
CA ILE A 70 -11.16 -17.96 2.07
C ILE A 70 -9.71 -17.60 1.76
N ILE A 71 -8.78 -17.86 2.69
CA ILE A 71 -7.35 -17.68 2.45
C ILE A 71 -6.89 -18.57 1.29
N CYS A 72 -7.28 -19.85 1.28
CA CYS A 72 -6.88 -20.77 0.21
C CYS A 72 -7.44 -20.36 -1.16
N ILE A 73 -8.72 -19.98 -1.24
CA ILE A 73 -9.32 -19.46 -2.49
C ILE A 73 -8.57 -18.21 -2.96
N GLY A 74 -8.31 -17.27 -2.07
CA GLY A 74 -7.58 -16.06 -2.40
C GLY A 74 -6.17 -16.36 -2.93
N LEU A 75 -5.42 -17.29 -2.33
CA LEU A 75 -4.07 -17.67 -2.80
C LEU A 75 -4.10 -18.34 -4.18
N VAL A 76 -5.12 -19.15 -4.48
CA VAL A 76 -5.32 -19.71 -5.83
C VAL A 76 -5.61 -18.60 -6.83
N LEU A 77 -6.51 -17.66 -6.50
CA LEU A 77 -6.80 -16.51 -7.36
C LEU A 77 -5.55 -15.66 -7.60
N PHE A 78 -4.69 -15.47 -6.57
CA PHE A 78 -3.40 -14.79 -6.72
C PHE A 78 -2.53 -15.49 -7.76
N SER A 79 -2.33 -16.78 -7.62
CA SER A 79 -1.49 -17.56 -8.55
C SER A 79 -2.03 -17.51 -9.99
N ILE A 80 -3.34 -17.68 -10.16
CA ILE A 80 -3.99 -17.58 -11.47
C ILE A 80 -3.79 -16.17 -12.06
N SER A 81 -3.98 -15.13 -11.24
CA SER A 81 -3.76 -13.74 -11.65
C SER A 81 -2.34 -13.53 -12.17
N GLU A 82 -1.31 -13.94 -11.42
CA GLU A 82 0.07 -13.71 -11.80
C GLU A 82 0.49 -14.52 -13.05
N PHE A 83 0.05 -15.78 -13.17
CA PHE A 83 0.28 -16.57 -14.39
C PHE A 83 -0.46 -15.98 -15.60
N MET A 84 -1.70 -15.53 -15.41
CA MET A 84 -2.45 -14.85 -16.48
C MET A 84 -1.76 -13.57 -16.93
N PHE A 85 -1.20 -12.80 -15.99
CA PHE A 85 -0.45 -11.59 -16.32
C PHE A 85 0.82 -11.93 -17.11
N ALA A 86 1.59 -12.93 -16.65
CA ALA A 86 2.80 -13.41 -17.33
C ALA A 86 2.55 -13.87 -18.75
N MET A 87 1.41 -14.53 -19.00
CA MET A 87 1.02 -15.08 -20.30
C MET A 87 0.23 -14.07 -21.14
N GLY A 88 -0.14 -12.89 -20.58
CA GLY A 88 -0.96 -11.90 -21.26
C GLY A 88 -0.26 -11.29 -22.47
N HIS A 89 -0.98 -11.23 -23.58
CA HIS A 89 -0.56 -10.57 -24.81
C HIS A 89 -1.50 -9.44 -25.24
N SER A 90 -2.52 -9.16 -24.44
CA SER A 90 -3.48 -8.09 -24.70
C SER A 90 -3.86 -7.37 -23.41
N PHE A 91 -4.20 -6.10 -23.53
CA PHE A 91 -4.63 -5.27 -22.41
C PHE A 91 -5.83 -5.87 -21.65
N SER A 92 -6.79 -6.48 -22.37
CA SER A 92 -7.95 -7.13 -21.75
C SER A 92 -7.56 -8.28 -20.82
N ILE A 93 -6.59 -9.11 -21.18
CA ILE A 93 -6.10 -10.20 -20.34
C ILE A 93 -5.42 -9.63 -19.08
N LEU A 94 -4.65 -8.54 -19.23
CA LEU A 94 -4.01 -7.87 -18.10
C LEU A 94 -5.05 -7.28 -17.15
N ILE A 95 -6.13 -6.66 -17.65
CA ILE A 95 -7.24 -6.16 -16.82
C ILE A 95 -7.88 -7.31 -16.03
N ILE A 96 -8.23 -8.41 -16.69
CA ILE A 96 -8.85 -9.56 -16.01
C ILE A 96 -7.92 -10.11 -14.93
N SER A 97 -6.63 -10.22 -15.22
CA SER A 97 -5.62 -10.60 -14.23
C SER A 97 -5.63 -9.64 -13.04
N ARG A 98 -5.63 -8.32 -13.25
CA ARG A 98 -5.67 -7.33 -12.15
C ARG A 98 -6.96 -7.39 -11.33
N VAL A 99 -8.10 -7.68 -11.94
CA VAL A 99 -9.35 -7.96 -11.21
C VAL A 99 -9.18 -9.18 -10.31
N LEU A 100 -8.69 -10.31 -10.84
CA LEU A 100 -8.45 -11.53 -10.04
C LEU A 100 -7.46 -11.29 -8.90
N GLY A 101 -6.38 -10.56 -9.15
CA GLY A 101 -5.40 -10.18 -8.14
C GLY A 101 -6.00 -9.32 -7.03
N GLY A 102 -6.84 -8.34 -7.39
CA GLY A 102 -7.56 -7.50 -6.43
C GLY A 102 -8.56 -8.31 -5.58
N LEU A 103 -9.32 -9.21 -6.22
CA LEU A 103 -10.21 -10.14 -5.51
C LEU A 103 -9.43 -11.02 -4.53
N SER A 104 -8.28 -11.55 -4.95
CA SER A 104 -7.38 -12.32 -4.10
C SER A 104 -6.96 -11.53 -2.86
N ALA A 105 -6.40 -10.34 -3.04
CA ALA A 105 -5.90 -9.50 -1.95
C ALA A 105 -7.03 -9.13 -0.97
N GLY A 106 -8.22 -8.80 -1.49
CA GLY A 106 -9.40 -8.46 -0.70
C GLY A 106 -10.02 -9.64 0.05
N MET A 107 -9.69 -10.88 -0.29
CA MET A 107 -10.09 -12.09 0.43
C MET A 107 -9.02 -12.54 1.45
N VAL A 108 -7.76 -12.57 1.03
CA VAL A 108 -6.66 -13.08 1.87
C VAL A 108 -6.41 -12.18 3.07
N MET A 109 -6.37 -10.87 2.89
CA MET A 109 -6.04 -9.94 3.98
C MET A 109 -7.00 -10.01 5.16
N PRO A 110 -8.34 -9.89 4.97
CA PRO A 110 -9.28 -10.06 6.06
C PRO A 110 -9.25 -11.46 6.67
N GLY A 111 -9.09 -12.50 5.83
CA GLY A 111 -8.99 -13.88 6.28
C GLY A 111 -7.79 -14.10 7.21
N VAL A 112 -6.61 -13.62 6.82
CA VAL A 112 -5.38 -13.75 7.62
C VAL A 112 -5.46 -12.90 8.89
N THR A 113 -5.87 -11.64 8.76
CA THR A 113 -6.02 -10.73 9.91
C THR A 113 -6.98 -11.30 10.95
N GLY A 114 -8.16 -11.79 10.49
CA GLY A 114 -9.14 -12.43 11.35
C GLY A 114 -8.61 -13.70 12.00
N LEU A 115 -7.85 -14.52 11.27
CA LEU A 115 -7.30 -15.76 11.83
C LEU A 115 -6.19 -15.47 12.85
N ILE A 116 -5.32 -14.49 12.59
CA ILE A 116 -4.34 -14.03 13.58
C ILE A 116 -5.03 -13.54 14.85
N ALA A 117 -6.12 -12.77 14.72
CA ALA A 117 -6.90 -12.31 15.87
C ALA A 117 -7.49 -13.45 16.69
N ASP A 118 -7.98 -14.52 16.04
CA ASP A 118 -8.61 -15.66 16.69
C ASP A 118 -7.62 -16.55 17.43
N ILE A 119 -6.44 -16.79 16.83
CA ILE A 119 -5.45 -17.72 17.42
C ILE A 119 -4.49 -17.04 18.38
N SER A 120 -4.48 -15.70 18.43
CA SER A 120 -3.59 -14.94 19.31
C SER A 120 -4.20 -14.74 20.69
N PRO A 121 -3.50 -15.06 21.78
CA PRO A 121 -3.90 -14.66 23.11
C PRO A 121 -4.08 -13.14 23.21
N SER A 122 -5.01 -12.66 24.04
CA SER A 122 -5.36 -11.24 24.11
C SER A 122 -4.14 -10.34 24.39
N GLN A 123 -3.21 -10.81 25.23
CA GLN A 123 -1.96 -10.11 25.56
C GLN A 123 -0.97 -10.02 24.39
N ASP A 124 -1.01 -10.92 23.41
CA ASP A 124 -0.07 -10.99 22.29
C ASP A 124 -0.66 -10.42 20.98
N LYS A 125 -1.94 -10.06 20.96
CA LYS A 125 -2.62 -9.57 19.72
C LYS A 125 -1.89 -8.37 19.13
N ALA A 126 -1.64 -7.34 19.89
CA ALA A 126 -0.95 -6.13 19.42
C ALA A 126 0.44 -6.44 18.84
N LYS A 127 1.20 -7.32 19.52
CA LYS A 127 2.51 -7.78 19.05
C LYS A 127 2.42 -8.54 17.71
N ASN A 128 1.44 -9.44 17.58
CA ASN A 128 1.25 -10.22 16.35
C ASN A 128 0.81 -9.35 15.17
N PHE A 129 -0.01 -8.31 15.38
CA PHE A 129 -0.32 -7.32 14.36
C PHE A 129 0.87 -6.44 14.00
N GLY A 130 1.72 -6.11 14.97
CA GLY A 130 3.00 -5.45 14.71
C GLY A 130 3.92 -6.28 13.82
N TYR A 131 4.05 -7.58 14.07
CA TYR A 131 4.80 -8.49 13.19
C TYR A 131 4.18 -8.56 11.79
N MET A 132 2.85 -8.62 11.68
CA MET A 132 2.16 -8.60 10.41
C MET A 132 2.51 -7.35 9.59
N SER A 133 2.48 -6.18 10.21
CA SER A 133 2.82 -4.91 9.55
C SER A 133 4.29 -4.88 9.09
N ALA A 134 5.22 -5.35 9.93
CA ALA A 134 6.63 -5.43 9.57
C ALA A 134 6.88 -6.38 8.39
N ILE A 135 6.15 -7.48 8.32
CA ILE A 135 6.24 -8.48 7.25
C ILE A 135 5.67 -7.93 5.93
N ILE A 136 4.55 -7.20 5.98
CA ILE A 136 4.00 -6.49 4.81
C ILE A 136 5.05 -5.54 4.23
N ASN A 137 5.62 -4.69 5.07
CA ASN A 137 6.66 -3.73 4.65
C ASN A 137 7.90 -4.45 4.09
N SER A 138 8.33 -5.54 4.73
CA SER A 138 9.46 -6.34 4.23
C SER A 138 9.20 -6.91 2.85
N GLY A 139 7.97 -7.40 2.58
CA GLY A 139 7.55 -7.87 1.26
C GLY A 139 7.62 -6.77 0.19
N PHE A 140 7.10 -5.59 0.51
CA PHE A 140 7.15 -4.42 -0.40
C PHE A 140 8.57 -3.93 -0.67
N ILE A 141 9.47 -3.98 0.32
CA ILE A 141 10.86 -3.55 0.16
C ILE A 141 11.67 -4.57 -0.64
N LEU A 142 11.54 -5.86 -0.32
CA LEU A 142 12.33 -6.91 -0.95
C LEU A 142 11.79 -7.33 -2.32
N GLY A 143 10.47 -7.18 -2.52
CA GLY A 143 9.82 -7.55 -3.79
C GLY A 143 10.46 -6.90 -5.01
N PRO A 144 10.54 -5.57 -5.09
CA PRO A 144 11.18 -4.90 -6.22
C PRO A 144 12.62 -5.34 -6.44
N GLY A 145 13.39 -5.55 -5.36
CA GLY A 145 14.75 -6.07 -5.44
C GLY A 145 14.84 -7.39 -6.23
N PHE A 146 14.07 -8.38 -5.81
CA PHE A 146 14.02 -9.66 -6.53
C PHE A 146 13.44 -9.51 -7.95
N GLY A 147 12.42 -8.65 -8.12
CA GLY A 147 11.73 -8.44 -9.39
C GLY A 147 12.67 -7.99 -10.51
N GLY A 148 13.50 -6.99 -10.25
CA GLY A 148 14.42 -6.47 -11.23
C GLY A 148 15.52 -7.46 -11.62
N PHE A 149 16.04 -8.22 -10.67
CA PHE A 149 17.02 -9.27 -10.98
C PHE A 149 16.41 -10.41 -11.80
N LEU A 150 15.18 -10.82 -11.50
CA LEU A 150 14.48 -11.83 -12.30
C LEU A 150 14.16 -11.32 -13.71
N ALA A 151 13.89 -10.02 -13.83
CA ALA A 151 13.58 -9.39 -15.12
C ALA A 151 14.79 -9.33 -16.07
N GLU A 152 16.02 -9.38 -15.58
CA GLU A 152 17.23 -9.53 -16.43
C GLU A 152 17.22 -10.83 -17.21
N ILE A 153 16.60 -11.90 -16.67
CA ILE A 153 16.48 -13.18 -17.35
C ILE A 153 15.31 -13.14 -18.35
N SER A 154 14.14 -12.67 -17.91
CA SER A 154 12.97 -12.46 -18.74
C SER A 154 12.00 -11.51 -18.05
N HIS A 155 11.41 -10.55 -18.79
CA HIS A 155 10.41 -9.61 -18.27
C HIS A 155 9.14 -10.30 -17.74
N ARG A 156 8.90 -11.55 -18.09
CA ARG A 156 7.76 -12.37 -17.63
C ARG A 156 8.08 -13.21 -16.38
N LEU A 157 9.36 -13.42 -16.10
CA LEU A 157 9.79 -14.33 -15.02
C LEU A 157 9.33 -13.86 -13.63
N PRO A 158 9.35 -12.56 -13.27
CA PRO A 158 8.83 -12.09 -11.98
C PRO A 158 7.38 -12.51 -11.71
N PHE A 159 6.54 -12.45 -12.74
CA PHE A 159 5.12 -12.85 -12.62
C PHE A 159 4.96 -14.37 -12.46
N TYR A 160 5.73 -15.17 -13.22
CA TYR A 160 5.74 -16.63 -13.02
C TYR A 160 6.24 -17.01 -11.63
N PHE A 161 7.25 -16.30 -11.15
CA PHE A 161 7.80 -16.51 -9.82
C PHE A 161 6.78 -16.17 -8.74
N ALA A 162 6.12 -15.02 -8.84
CA ALA A 162 5.05 -14.61 -7.93
C ALA A 162 3.89 -15.64 -7.91
N GLY A 163 3.44 -16.09 -9.08
CA GLY A 163 2.43 -17.14 -9.20
C GLY A 163 2.85 -18.46 -8.54
N GLY A 164 4.10 -18.86 -8.71
CA GLY A 164 4.69 -20.04 -8.06
C GLY A 164 4.72 -19.91 -6.53
N LEU A 165 5.11 -18.73 -6.01
CA LEU A 165 5.05 -18.43 -4.57
C LEU A 165 3.62 -18.52 -4.03
N GLY A 166 2.63 -18.07 -4.79
CA GLY A 166 1.22 -18.22 -4.44
C GLY A 166 0.78 -19.67 -4.29
N ILE A 167 1.24 -20.57 -5.18
CA ILE A 167 0.98 -22.01 -5.07
C ILE A 167 1.62 -22.59 -3.80
N ILE A 168 2.88 -22.21 -3.50
CA ILE A 168 3.56 -22.65 -2.27
C ILE A 168 2.78 -22.20 -1.05
N ALA A 169 2.36 -20.92 -1.00
CA ALA A 169 1.55 -20.37 0.08
C ALA A 169 0.20 -21.12 0.23
N PHE A 170 -0.45 -21.45 -0.89
CA PHE A 170 -1.68 -22.24 -0.91
C PHE A 170 -1.50 -23.64 -0.31
N ILE A 171 -0.48 -24.38 -0.76
CA ILE A 171 -0.17 -25.73 -0.25
C ILE A 171 0.14 -25.67 1.25
N MET A 172 0.99 -24.73 1.68
CA MET A 172 1.28 -24.55 3.11
C MET A 172 0.03 -24.24 3.91
N SER A 173 -0.87 -23.41 3.37
CA SER A 173 -2.14 -23.07 4.03
C SER A 173 -3.06 -24.28 4.16
N LEU A 174 -3.16 -25.10 3.12
CA LEU A 174 -3.94 -26.34 3.16
C LEU A 174 -3.47 -27.30 4.26
N ILE A 175 -2.15 -27.44 4.42
CA ILE A 175 -1.55 -28.40 5.35
C ILE A 175 -1.56 -27.88 6.78
N VAL A 176 -1.20 -26.61 6.99
CA VAL A 176 -0.88 -26.07 8.32
C VAL A 176 -2.03 -25.31 8.96
N ILE A 177 -2.86 -24.63 8.17
CA ILE A 177 -3.93 -23.81 8.73
C ILE A 177 -5.12 -24.69 9.12
N HIS A 178 -5.62 -24.49 10.33
CA HIS A 178 -6.83 -25.10 10.85
C HIS A 178 -7.74 -23.98 11.33
N ASN A 179 -9.03 -24.06 10.98
CA ASN A 179 -10.02 -23.16 11.56
C ASN A 179 -10.11 -23.45 13.07
N PRO A 180 -10.00 -22.44 13.94
CA PRO A 180 -10.29 -22.64 15.34
C PRO A 180 -11.73 -23.18 15.48
N LYS A 181 -11.95 -24.10 16.43
CA LYS A 181 -13.33 -24.51 16.80
C LYS A 181 -14.09 -23.23 17.09
N LYS A 182 -15.25 -23.03 16.44
CA LYS A 182 -16.07 -21.82 16.49
C LYS A 182 -16.03 -21.21 17.89
N VAL A 183 -15.23 -20.17 18.08
CA VAL A 183 -15.51 -19.19 19.11
C VAL A 183 -16.73 -18.47 18.57
N THR A 184 -17.83 -18.56 19.29
CA THR A 184 -19.11 -17.91 18.99
C THR A 184 -18.82 -16.50 18.45
N THR A 185 -19.18 -16.30 17.20
CA THR A 185 -19.06 -15.05 16.47
C THR A 185 -19.39 -13.88 17.39
N ALA A 186 -18.42 -13.08 17.73
CA ALA A 186 -18.71 -11.67 17.86
C ALA A 186 -19.27 -11.31 16.47
N GLY A 187 -20.60 -11.14 16.39
CA GLY A 187 -21.27 -10.74 15.18
C GLY A 187 -20.53 -9.58 14.56
N PHE A 188 -20.67 -9.37 13.26
CA PHE A 188 -20.30 -8.11 12.65
C PHE A 188 -20.53 -7.03 13.70
N PRO A 189 -19.55 -6.12 13.96
CA PRO A 189 -19.85 -4.99 14.83
C PRO A 189 -21.19 -4.48 14.33
N GLN A 190 -22.22 -4.69 15.16
CA GLN A 190 -23.58 -4.42 14.77
C GLN A 190 -23.55 -2.97 14.34
N TYR A 191 -23.78 -2.77 13.05
CA TYR A 191 -23.82 -1.43 12.48
C TYR A 191 -24.88 -0.68 13.27
N ASP A 192 -24.45 0.10 14.23
CA ASP A 192 -25.32 0.92 15.05
C ASP A 192 -25.41 2.29 14.35
N PRO A 193 -26.52 2.56 13.63
CA PRO A 193 -26.71 3.84 12.96
C PRO A 193 -26.64 5.01 13.93
N GLU A 194 -27.00 4.82 15.21
CA GLU A 194 -26.93 5.86 16.22
C GLU A 194 -25.48 6.26 16.56
N LEU A 195 -24.52 5.33 16.42
CA LEU A 195 -23.10 5.65 16.59
C LEU A 195 -22.62 6.67 15.54
N LEU A 196 -23.16 6.63 14.33
CA LEU A 196 -22.79 7.58 13.27
C LEU A 196 -23.38 8.96 13.50
N THR A 197 -24.60 9.04 14.05
CA THR A 197 -25.26 10.33 14.32
C THR A 197 -24.60 11.12 15.45
N LYS A 198 -23.93 10.42 16.38
CA LYS A 198 -23.22 11.01 17.53
C LYS A 198 -21.73 11.31 17.24
N ILE A 199 -21.28 11.12 15.98
CA ILE A 199 -19.91 11.40 15.60
C ILE A 199 -19.76 12.88 15.26
N ASN A 200 -18.82 13.55 15.92
CA ASN A 200 -18.39 14.88 15.49
C ASN A 200 -17.46 14.75 14.27
N TRP A 201 -18.05 14.68 13.07
CA TRP A 201 -17.32 14.53 11.81
C TRP A 201 -16.27 15.60 11.58
N LYS A 202 -16.44 16.80 12.15
CA LYS A 202 -15.46 17.89 12.01
C LYS A 202 -14.09 17.51 12.56
N VAL A 203 -14.04 16.65 13.59
CA VAL A 203 -12.78 16.22 14.22
C VAL A 203 -12.04 15.23 13.32
N PHE A 204 -12.77 14.39 12.56
CA PHE A 204 -12.17 13.39 11.68
C PHE A 204 -11.85 13.92 10.27
N LEU A 205 -12.35 15.11 9.92
CA LEU A 205 -12.20 15.65 8.57
C LEU A 205 -10.73 15.83 8.18
N THR A 206 -9.93 16.44 9.03
CA THR A 206 -8.50 16.70 8.77
C THR A 206 -7.69 15.42 8.59
N PRO A 207 -7.71 14.42 9.52
CA PRO A 207 -6.95 13.21 9.30
C PRO A 207 -7.44 12.41 8.07
N VAL A 208 -8.73 12.42 7.77
CA VAL A 208 -9.30 11.80 6.57
C VAL A 208 -8.73 12.43 5.29
N ILE A 209 -8.75 13.76 5.20
CA ILE A 209 -8.21 14.46 4.03
C ILE A 209 -6.69 14.25 3.93
N LEU A 210 -5.96 14.30 5.03
CA LEU A 210 -4.52 14.02 5.03
C LEU A 210 -4.18 12.59 4.60
N THR A 211 -5.00 11.61 5.00
CA THR A 211 -4.86 10.22 4.53
C THR A 211 -5.08 10.14 3.01
N LEU A 212 -6.12 10.79 2.51
CA LEU A 212 -6.40 10.82 1.07
C LEU A 212 -5.26 11.49 0.29
N VAL A 213 -4.78 12.65 0.76
CA VAL A 213 -3.64 13.38 0.18
C VAL A 213 -2.39 12.51 0.14
N LEU A 214 -2.05 11.86 1.24
CA LEU A 214 -0.90 10.96 1.31
C LEU A 214 -1.06 9.77 0.34
N ALA A 215 -2.17 9.05 0.45
CA ALA A 215 -2.38 7.83 -0.33
C ALA A 215 -2.44 8.12 -1.83
N PHE A 216 -3.10 9.23 -2.22
CA PHE A 216 -3.17 9.68 -3.60
C PHE A 216 -1.77 10.05 -4.14
N GLY A 217 -1.03 10.91 -3.41
CA GLY A 217 0.28 11.39 -3.84
C GLY A 217 1.32 10.27 -3.88
N LEU A 218 1.35 9.41 -2.85
CA LEU A 218 2.29 8.29 -2.78
C LEU A 218 2.00 7.24 -3.87
N SER A 219 0.74 6.83 -4.02
CA SER A 219 0.36 5.82 -5.01
C SER A 219 0.58 6.31 -6.45
N ALA A 220 0.32 7.60 -6.72
CA ALA A 220 0.63 8.24 -7.99
C ALA A 220 2.15 8.21 -8.27
N PHE A 221 2.95 8.58 -7.28
CA PHE A 221 4.41 8.56 -7.37
C PHE A 221 4.95 7.14 -7.58
N GLU A 222 4.60 6.19 -6.70
CA GLU A 222 5.09 4.81 -6.75
C GLU A 222 4.75 4.14 -8.08
N THR A 223 3.53 4.35 -8.60
CA THR A 223 3.09 3.73 -9.85
C THR A 223 3.90 4.23 -11.04
N LEU A 224 4.18 5.53 -11.12
CA LEU A 224 4.82 6.12 -12.29
C LEU A 224 6.33 6.32 -12.15
N PHE A 225 6.88 6.15 -10.95
CA PHE A 225 8.32 6.31 -10.70
C PHE A 225 9.15 5.43 -11.63
N SER A 226 8.75 4.18 -11.81
CA SER A 226 9.45 3.24 -12.66
C SER A 226 9.38 3.62 -14.15
N LEU A 227 8.22 4.08 -14.64
CA LEU A 227 8.08 4.61 -16.00
C LEU A 227 8.89 5.89 -16.18
N TYR A 228 8.78 6.83 -15.23
CA TYR A 228 9.49 8.10 -15.29
C TYR A 228 11.01 7.91 -15.38
N THR A 229 11.59 7.07 -14.54
CA THR A 229 13.04 6.83 -14.54
C THR A 229 13.49 6.05 -15.78
N SER A 230 12.67 5.12 -16.26
CA SER A 230 12.93 4.41 -17.52
C SER A 230 12.93 5.37 -18.72
N ASP A 231 11.96 6.30 -18.79
CA ASP A 231 11.83 7.22 -19.93
C ASP A 231 12.81 8.40 -19.86
N LYS A 232 13.07 8.93 -18.66
CA LYS A 232 13.97 10.09 -18.49
C LYS A 232 15.44 9.75 -18.71
N ILE A 233 15.91 8.64 -18.19
CA ILE A 233 17.35 8.29 -18.13
C ILE A 233 17.66 6.85 -18.55
N GLY A 234 16.69 6.09 -19.03
CA GLY A 234 16.88 4.73 -19.51
C GLY A 234 17.16 3.69 -18.42
N TYR A 235 16.63 3.88 -17.19
CA TYR A 235 16.79 2.87 -16.14
C TYR A 235 16.23 1.53 -16.58
N THR A 236 17.05 0.50 -16.35
CA THR A 236 16.65 -0.90 -16.49
C THR A 236 15.78 -1.34 -15.32
N PRO A 237 15.04 -2.46 -15.41
CA PRO A 237 14.31 -3.03 -14.27
C PRO A 237 15.20 -3.25 -13.04
N LYS A 238 16.46 -3.58 -13.23
CA LYS A 238 17.45 -3.72 -12.14
C LYS A 238 17.75 -2.38 -11.47
N ASP A 239 17.97 -1.32 -12.24
CA ASP A 239 18.24 0.01 -11.70
C ASP A 239 17.05 0.51 -10.89
N ILE A 240 15.85 0.34 -11.43
CA ILE A 240 14.59 0.67 -10.75
C ILE A 240 14.46 -0.13 -9.43
N SER A 241 14.82 -1.42 -9.46
CA SER A 241 14.82 -2.27 -8.27
C SER A 241 15.78 -1.78 -7.19
N ILE A 242 16.99 -1.39 -7.58
CA ILE A 242 17.99 -0.83 -6.66
C ILE A 242 17.46 0.47 -6.05
N ALA A 243 16.87 1.34 -6.88
CA ALA A 243 16.32 2.62 -6.43
C ALA A 243 15.17 2.45 -5.42
N ILE A 244 14.18 1.60 -5.73
CA ILE A 244 13.01 1.38 -4.86
C ILE A 244 13.40 0.60 -3.60
N THR A 245 14.15 -0.49 -3.72
CA THR A 245 14.57 -1.30 -2.57
C THR A 245 15.52 -0.52 -1.67
N GLY A 246 16.49 0.19 -2.24
CA GLY A 246 17.39 1.06 -1.51
C GLY A 246 16.62 2.17 -0.78
N GLY A 247 15.71 2.86 -1.48
CA GLY A 247 14.85 3.88 -0.90
C GLY A 247 13.98 3.37 0.24
N GLY A 248 13.34 2.20 0.06
CA GLY A 248 12.53 1.56 1.09
C GLY A 248 13.36 1.15 2.32
N ILE A 249 14.58 0.63 2.14
CA ILE A 249 15.50 0.33 3.25
C ILE A 249 15.90 1.61 3.98
N PHE A 250 16.29 2.66 3.24
CA PHE A 250 16.65 3.95 3.85
C PHE A 250 15.47 4.58 4.59
N GLY A 251 14.26 4.54 4.00
CA GLY A 251 13.02 5.01 4.64
C GLY A 251 12.71 4.27 5.93
N ALA A 252 12.77 2.92 5.90
CA ALA A 252 12.52 2.09 7.07
C ALA A 252 13.56 2.31 8.17
N LEU A 253 14.85 2.39 7.85
CA LEU A 253 15.90 2.68 8.81
C LEU A 253 15.70 4.07 9.43
N PHE A 254 15.42 5.08 8.60
CA PHE A 254 15.19 6.42 9.08
C PHE A 254 13.96 6.49 9.99
N GLN A 255 12.87 5.79 9.63
CA GLN A 255 11.67 5.67 10.45
C GLN A 255 11.99 5.06 11.82
N VAL A 256 12.69 3.92 11.88
CA VAL A 256 13.02 3.24 13.15
C VAL A 256 13.88 4.08 14.06
N PHE A 257 14.88 4.80 13.53
CA PHE A 257 15.82 5.55 14.38
C PHE A 257 15.34 6.95 14.73
N PHE A 258 14.50 7.57 13.91
CA PHE A 258 14.20 8.99 14.04
C PHE A 258 12.74 9.31 14.31
N PHE A 259 11.78 8.45 13.98
CA PHE A 259 10.35 8.74 14.11
C PHE A 259 9.95 9.13 15.53
N ASP A 260 10.25 8.28 16.52
CA ASP A 260 9.91 8.54 17.93
C ASP A 260 10.60 9.79 18.47
N LYS A 261 11.86 10.01 18.04
CA LYS A 261 12.63 11.18 18.45
C LYS A 261 11.99 12.48 17.94
N PHE A 262 11.59 12.53 16.69
CA PHE A 262 10.92 13.70 16.14
C PHE A 262 9.52 13.90 16.73
N MET A 263 8.73 12.83 16.88
CA MET A 263 7.39 12.89 17.49
C MET A 263 7.42 13.36 18.95
N LYS A 264 8.53 13.17 19.66
CA LYS A 264 8.70 13.67 21.03
C LYS A 264 8.82 15.19 21.10
N TYR A 265 9.39 15.83 20.08
CA TYR A 265 9.67 17.27 20.07
C TYR A 265 8.71 18.09 19.25
N THR A 266 7.81 17.45 18.48
CA THR A 266 6.87 18.15 17.58
C THR A 266 5.46 17.57 17.73
N SER A 267 4.43 18.39 17.42
CA SER A 267 3.06 17.87 17.29
C SER A 267 2.92 17.06 16.00
N GLU A 268 1.99 16.09 15.97
CA GLU A 268 1.73 15.25 14.79
C GLU A 268 1.50 16.07 13.53
N LEU A 269 0.68 17.12 13.61
CA LEU A 269 0.39 17.99 12.47
C LEU A 269 1.63 18.75 11.97
N ASN A 270 2.50 19.22 12.88
CA ASN A 270 3.77 19.85 12.48
C ASN A 270 4.68 18.85 11.78
N PHE A 271 4.79 17.65 12.34
CA PHE A 271 5.61 16.59 11.80
C PHE A 271 5.14 16.18 10.40
N ILE A 272 3.82 15.99 10.21
CA ILE A 272 3.22 15.70 8.91
C ILE A 272 3.51 16.83 7.91
N ALA A 273 3.34 18.09 8.32
CA ALA A 273 3.64 19.25 7.46
C ALA A 273 5.11 19.31 7.03
N CYS A 274 6.05 19.08 7.96
CA CYS A 274 7.49 19.04 7.64
C CYS A 274 7.83 17.89 6.70
N SER A 275 7.23 16.72 6.91
CA SER A 275 7.44 15.53 6.04
C SER A 275 6.85 15.75 4.64
N LEU A 276 5.66 16.38 4.51
CA LEU A 276 5.09 16.76 3.22
C LEU A 276 5.96 17.79 2.49
N LEU A 277 6.49 18.77 3.21
CA LEU A 277 7.40 19.77 2.63
C LEU A 277 8.69 19.10 2.15
N TYR A 278 9.26 18.23 2.96
CA TYR A 278 10.44 17.44 2.58
C TYR A 278 10.16 16.62 1.32
N SER A 279 9.04 15.89 1.25
CA SER A 279 8.66 15.13 0.05
C SER A 279 8.52 16.02 -1.18
N ALA A 280 7.88 17.18 -1.05
CA ALA A 280 7.74 18.13 -2.15
C ALA A 280 9.12 18.65 -2.64
N ILE A 281 10.04 18.98 -1.73
CA ILE A 281 11.39 19.44 -2.09
C ILE A 281 12.16 18.33 -2.82
N VAL A 282 12.12 17.09 -2.31
CA VAL A 282 12.84 15.98 -2.93
C VAL A 282 12.25 15.62 -4.30
N LEU A 283 10.92 15.72 -4.48
CA LEU A 283 10.29 15.56 -5.78
C LEU A 283 10.74 16.66 -6.78
N VAL A 284 10.87 17.93 -6.35
CA VAL A 284 11.45 18.98 -7.18
C VAL A 284 12.89 18.65 -7.55
N MET A 285 13.70 18.19 -6.59
CA MET A 285 15.07 17.74 -6.88
C MET A 285 15.09 16.61 -7.91
N LEU A 286 14.15 15.66 -7.86
CA LEU A 286 14.04 14.58 -8.82
C LEU A 286 13.71 15.06 -10.23
N ILE A 287 12.86 16.08 -10.36
CA ILE A 287 12.51 16.70 -11.66
C ILE A 287 13.73 17.40 -12.27
N VAL A 288 14.46 18.18 -11.48
CA VAL A 288 15.61 18.96 -11.96
C VAL A 288 16.86 18.09 -12.14
N ALA A 289 16.91 16.94 -11.47
CA ALA A 289 18.07 16.05 -11.51
C ALA A 289 18.35 15.54 -12.93
N GLN A 290 19.63 15.54 -13.27
CA GLN A 290 20.17 15.00 -14.51
C GLN A 290 21.27 13.98 -14.18
N GLY A 291 21.35 12.93 -14.97
CA GLY A 291 22.37 11.90 -14.83
C GLY A 291 21.97 10.76 -13.90
N TYR A 292 22.53 9.60 -14.20
CA TYR A 292 22.21 8.32 -13.58
C TYR A 292 22.37 8.34 -12.06
N TRP A 293 23.55 8.69 -11.56
CA TRP A 293 23.84 8.62 -10.13
C TRP A 293 23.10 9.65 -9.29
N THR A 294 22.85 10.84 -9.85
CA THR A 294 22.08 11.89 -9.14
C THR A 294 20.66 11.43 -8.88
N ILE A 295 20.00 10.87 -9.90
CA ILE A 295 18.63 10.36 -9.76
C ILE A 295 18.60 9.16 -8.82
N MET A 296 19.60 8.25 -8.88
CA MET A 296 19.72 7.13 -7.98
C MET A 296 19.80 7.57 -6.50
N LEU A 297 20.66 8.54 -6.20
CA LEU A 297 20.80 9.06 -4.83
C LEU A 297 19.53 9.76 -4.33
N ILE A 298 18.88 10.54 -5.19
CA ILE A 298 17.62 11.20 -4.85
C ILE A 298 16.53 10.15 -4.61
N SER A 299 16.50 9.08 -5.38
CA SER A 299 15.55 7.98 -5.20
C SER A 299 15.67 7.29 -3.84
N PHE A 300 16.88 7.22 -3.26
CA PHE A 300 17.05 6.64 -1.92
C PHE A 300 16.43 7.50 -0.82
N ILE A 301 16.34 8.80 -1.01
CA ILE A 301 15.83 9.71 0.03
C ILE A 301 14.36 10.11 -0.18
N VAL A 302 13.80 9.93 -1.39
CA VAL A 302 12.41 10.35 -1.67
C VAL A 302 11.39 9.58 -0.81
N PHE A 303 11.63 8.29 -0.55
CA PHE A 303 10.73 7.46 0.24
C PHE A 303 10.69 7.85 1.73
N ILE A 304 11.76 8.45 2.28
CA ILE A 304 11.82 8.85 3.69
C ILE A 304 10.63 9.74 4.07
N GLY A 305 10.31 10.74 3.25
CA GLY A 305 9.21 11.66 3.53
C GLY A 305 7.86 10.94 3.61
N PHE A 306 7.55 10.13 2.62
CA PHE A 306 6.29 9.40 2.55
C PHE A 306 6.17 8.33 3.65
N ASP A 307 7.23 7.60 3.95
CA ASP A 307 7.26 6.57 4.98
C ASP A 307 7.05 7.15 6.38
N MET A 308 7.51 8.39 6.62
CA MET A 308 7.32 9.09 7.88
C MET A 308 5.90 9.62 8.07
N ILE A 309 5.19 9.99 7.01
CA ILE A 309 3.84 10.57 7.10
C ILE A 309 2.82 9.51 7.51
N ARG A 310 2.91 8.29 6.98
CA ARG A 310 1.93 7.22 7.22
C ARG A 310 1.73 6.90 8.72
N PRO A 311 2.78 6.60 9.51
CA PRO A 311 2.62 6.35 10.94
C PRO A 311 2.18 7.60 11.71
N ALA A 312 2.59 8.81 11.28
CA ALA A 312 2.17 10.04 11.93
C ALA A 312 0.66 10.30 11.78
N ILE A 313 0.10 10.06 10.59
CA ILE A 313 -1.36 10.14 10.35
C ILE A 313 -2.09 9.08 11.17
N THR A 314 -1.59 7.86 11.21
CA THR A 314 -2.20 6.77 11.99
C THR A 314 -2.21 7.11 13.49
N ASN A 315 -1.12 7.67 14.01
CA ASN A 315 -1.03 8.15 15.39
C ASN A 315 -2.03 9.28 15.66
N TYR A 316 -2.12 10.24 14.75
CA TYR A 316 -3.07 11.35 14.84
C TYR A 316 -4.53 10.85 14.85
N PHE A 317 -4.88 9.89 13.97
CA PHE A 317 -6.19 9.22 14.01
C PHE A 317 -6.47 8.55 15.35
N SER A 318 -5.49 7.79 15.86
CA SER A 318 -5.61 7.07 17.12
C SER A 318 -5.84 8.01 18.31
N ASN A 319 -5.11 9.12 18.35
CA ASN A 319 -5.25 10.13 19.42
C ASN A 319 -6.62 10.81 19.41
N ILE A 320 -7.19 11.07 18.24
CA ILE A 320 -8.52 11.67 18.09
C ILE A 320 -9.63 10.65 18.37
N ALA A 321 -9.43 9.39 18.01
CA ALA A 321 -10.45 8.36 18.09
C ALA A 321 -10.86 8.00 19.53
N GLY A 322 -9.96 8.16 20.50
CA GLY A 322 -10.22 7.74 21.88
C GLY A 322 -10.68 6.27 21.92
N ASN A 323 -11.89 6.02 22.39
CA ASN A 323 -12.47 4.67 22.48
C ASN A 323 -13.00 4.12 21.12
N ARG A 324 -12.91 4.89 20.02
CA ARG A 324 -13.46 4.54 18.69
C ARG A 324 -12.40 4.11 17.69
N GLN A 325 -11.39 3.36 18.13
CA GLN A 325 -10.24 2.95 17.32
C GLN A 325 -10.63 2.18 16.05
N GLY A 326 -11.63 1.30 16.14
CA GLY A 326 -12.13 0.54 14.99
C GLY A 326 -12.74 1.44 13.90
N PHE A 327 -13.50 2.45 14.29
CA PHE A 327 -14.07 3.44 13.37
C PHE A 327 -12.97 4.28 12.68
N ALA A 328 -12.02 4.78 13.45
CA ALA A 328 -10.88 5.54 12.92
C ALA A 328 -10.03 4.70 11.95
N GLY A 329 -9.75 3.44 12.29
CA GLY A 329 -9.07 2.50 11.41
C GLY A 329 -9.83 2.23 10.11
N GLY A 330 -11.16 2.10 10.20
CA GLY A 330 -12.04 1.96 9.04
C GLY A 330 -11.99 3.18 8.11
N LEU A 331 -12.07 4.39 8.66
CA LEU A 331 -11.92 5.63 7.88
C LEU A 331 -10.55 5.69 7.21
N ASN A 332 -9.48 5.45 7.96
CA ASN A 332 -8.13 5.46 7.43
C ASN A 332 -7.97 4.47 6.25
N SER A 333 -8.47 3.24 6.40
CA SER A 333 -8.42 2.24 5.34
C SER A 333 -9.23 2.63 4.10
N THR A 334 -10.44 3.17 4.30
CA THR A 334 -11.32 3.58 3.19
C THR A 334 -10.67 4.69 2.36
N PHE A 335 -10.16 5.73 3.01
CA PHE A 335 -9.56 6.86 2.30
C PHE A 335 -8.18 6.54 1.74
N THR A 336 -7.42 5.63 2.36
CA THR A 336 -6.21 5.06 1.77
C THR A 336 -6.53 4.31 0.47
N SER A 337 -7.55 3.45 0.47
CA SER A 337 -7.96 2.71 -0.72
C SER A 337 -8.45 3.64 -1.83
N MET A 338 -9.19 4.70 -1.47
CA MET A 338 -9.64 5.72 -2.42
C MET A 338 -8.46 6.46 -3.07
N GLY A 339 -7.45 6.83 -2.28
CA GLY A 339 -6.22 7.43 -2.79
C GLY A 339 -5.44 6.50 -3.71
N ASN A 340 -5.29 5.24 -3.32
CA ASN A 340 -4.62 4.21 -4.11
C ASN A 340 -5.34 3.87 -5.44
N PHE A 341 -6.65 4.10 -5.49
CA PHE A 341 -7.43 3.98 -6.72
C PHE A 341 -7.27 5.20 -7.63
N MET A 342 -7.46 6.41 -7.08
CA MET A 342 -7.50 7.64 -7.86
C MET A 342 -6.09 8.10 -8.29
N GLY A 343 -5.08 7.91 -7.45
CA GLY A 343 -3.71 8.36 -7.70
C GLY A 343 -3.15 7.85 -9.02
N PRO A 344 -3.07 6.53 -9.23
CA PRO A 344 -2.55 5.95 -10.46
C PRO A 344 -3.33 6.32 -11.72
N LEU A 345 -4.67 6.43 -11.62
CA LEU A 345 -5.52 6.83 -12.75
C LEU A 345 -5.17 8.22 -13.26
N VAL A 346 -5.12 9.19 -12.34
CA VAL A 346 -4.84 10.58 -12.70
C VAL A 346 -3.38 10.72 -13.14
N ALA A 347 -2.46 10.08 -12.41
CA ALA A 347 -1.05 10.13 -12.74
C ALA A 347 -0.74 9.49 -14.09
N GLY A 348 -1.36 8.35 -14.43
CA GLY A 348 -1.18 7.70 -15.72
C GLY A 348 -1.66 8.57 -16.90
N ALA A 349 -2.82 9.21 -16.74
CA ALA A 349 -3.34 10.15 -17.77
C ALA A 349 -2.45 11.38 -17.93
N LEU A 350 -1.90 11.91 -16.84
CA LEU A 350 -0.98 13.05 -16.86
C LEU A 350 0.37 12.67 -17.49
N PHE A 351 0.85 11.45 -17.24
CA PHE A 351 2.10 10.94 -17.80
C PHE A 351 2.07 10.87 -19.32
N ASP A 352 0.94 10.51 -19.92
CA ASP A 352 0.77 10.46 -21.38
C ASP A 352 0.83 11.86 -22.05
N VAL A 353 0.57 12.92 -21.27
CA VAL A 353 0.72 14.31 -21.70
C VAL A 353 2.17 14.77 -21.57
N ASN A 354 2.78 14.55 -20.40
CA ASN A 354 4.17 14.86 -20.12
C ASN A 354 4.66 13.99 -18.95
N ILE A 355 5.84 13.40 -19.08
CA ILE A 355 6.44 12.49 -18.10
C ILE A 355 6.64 13.12 -16.71
N GLU A 356 6.74 14.45 -16.63
CA GLU A 356 6.96 15.18 -15.36
C GLU A 356 5.64 15.58 -14.67
N PHE A 357 4.51 15.61 -15.38
CA PHE A 357 3.23 16.08 -14.83
C PHE A 357 2.75 15.28 -13.61
N PRO A 358 2.93 13.96 -13.52
CA PRO A 358 2.62 13.21 -12.31
C PRO A 358 3.41 13.66 -11.08
N LEU A 359 4.69 14.07 -11.27
CA LEU A 359 5.53 14.58 -10.18
C LEU A 359 5.07 15.97 -9.75
N TYR A 360 4.74 16.86 -10.70
CA TYR A 360 4.15 18.18 -10.36
C TYR A 360 2.82 18.03 -9.62
N MET A 361 1.99 17.05 -10.01
CA MET A 361 0.77 16.73 -9.29
C MET A 361 1.06 16.25 -7.87
N ALA A 362 2.01 15.33 -7.67
CA ALA A 362 2.38 14.84 -6.35
C ALA A 362 2.91 15.97 -5.44
N ILE A 363 3.67 16.92 -6.01
CA ILE A 363 4.11 18.14 -5.32
C ILE A 363 2.90 19.00 -4.92
N ALA A 364 2.00 19.30 -5.86
CA ALA A 364 0.80 20.12 -5.60
C ALA A 364 -0.09 19.50 -4.51
N VAL A 365 -0.28 18.18 -4.55
CA VAL A 365 -1.04 17.43 -3.55
C VAL A 365 -0.35 17.49 -2.19
N SER A 366 0.97 17.32 -2.12
CA SER A 366 1.73 17.47 -0.88
C SER A 366 1.62 18.88 -0.28
N LEU A 367 1.72 19.90 -1.11
CA LEU A 367 1.55 21.31 -0.67
C LEU A 367 0.11 21.59 -0.21
N SER A 368 -0.90 21.01 -0.87
CA SER A 368 -2.30 21.12 -0.43
C SER A 368 -2.50 20.55 0.98
N GLY A 369 -1.83 19.44 1.31
CA GLY A 369 -1.83 18.88 2.65
C GLY A 369 -1.27 19.85 3.71
N ILE A 370 -0.23 20.59 3.37
CA ILE A 370 0.34 21.62 4.26
C ILE A 370 -0.66 22.76 4.51
N VAL A 371 -1.34 23.21 3.45
CA VAL A 371 -2.38 24.25 3.56
C VAL A 371 -3.53 23.78 4.46
N ILE A 372 -3.97 22.52 4.32
CA ILE A 372 -5.03 21.95 5.16
C ILE A 372 -4.60 21.92 6.63
N ILE A 373 -3.36 21.55 6.93
CA ILE A 373 -2.81 21.57 8.29
C ILE A 373 -2.79 22.98 8.85
N PHE A 374 -2.43 23.97 8.04
CA PHE A 374 -2.42 25.37 8.47
C PHE A 374 -3.83 25.86 8.82
N ILE A 375 -4.82 25.59 7.95
CA ILE A 375 -6.22 25.94 8.19
C ILE A 375 -6.72 25.30 9.48
N GLU A 376 -6.45 24.00 9.70
CA GLU A 376 -6.84 23.28 10.92
C GLU A 376 -6.28 23.96 12.19
N LYS A 377 -5.02 24.37 12.18
CA LYS A 377 -4.39 25.06 13.31
C LYS A 377 -5.04 26.40 13.61
N VAL A 378 -5.35 27.18 12.57
CA VAL A 378 -6.03 28.47 12.72
C VAL A 378 -7.42 28.28 13.30
N VAL A 379 -8.18 27.31 12.79
CA VAL A 379 -9.53 27.00 13.29
C VAL A 379 -9.49 26.56 14.75
N ARG A 380 -8.57 25.67 15.13
CA ARG A 380 -8.44 25.22 16.54
C ARG A 380 -8.07 26.37 17.48
N LYS A 381 -7.13 27.24 17.06
CA LYS A 381 -6.75 28.41 17.88
C LYS A 381 -7.94 29.33 18.16
N ASN A 382 -8.79 29.56 17.17
CA ASN A 382 -9.98 30.40 17.31
C ASN A 382 -11.08 29.79 18.19
N ILE A 383 -11.14 28.44 18.28
CA ILE A 383 -12.09 27.72 19.15
C ILE A 383 -11.63 27.75 20.61
N THR A 384 -10.31 27.68 20.86
CA THR A 384 -9.75 27.72 22.22
C THR A 384 -9.69 29.12 22.85
N GLN A 385 -9.87 30.17 22.03
CA GLN A 385 -9.93 31.56 22.50
C GLN A 385 -11.35 32.09 22.75
N LYS A 386 -12.36 31.28 22.42
CA LYS A 386 -13.78 31.52 22.79
C LYS A 386 -14.20 30.59 23.93
#